data_fc493b6483c2c0098e0c74012c1f709c
#
_entry.id   fc493b6483c2c0098e0c74012c1f709c
#
_cell.length_a   1.000
_cell.length_b   1.000
_cell.length_c   1.000
_cell.angle_alpha   90.00
_cell.angle_beta   90.00
_cell.angle_gamma   90.00
#
_symmetry.space_group_name_H-M   'P 1'
#
loop_
_entity.id
_entity.type
_entity.pdbx_description
1 polymer ?
#
loop_
_entity_poly.entity_id
_entity_poly.type
_entity_poly.pdbx_seq_one_letter_code
_entity_poly.pdbx_strand_id
1 'polypeptide(L)'
;LEAYNKSGYIHTVMPYRFVSLAMPESRHVVTRRRVARISGICLCALALNACSVGQMVARSSLPVVESGNVAMNRETDLELARDAIPANLKLIEGLIQELPDNAELRIQAAQGFYGYAYGFVEDDNGARASRLYQRGLAHALKALEVSGLHGDVAAMPLDGLKDRLAALDRHAVPALFWAASCWAKWIDLNRNDPARLADLGKAVALMQRVLELDDTYYYGGAHLFFGVYYGNRPPMLGGDFKKSAAEFDRARAITGGKLLIVDLLQAQYLARQELDRKQFHDRLTAVVNTPADIYPDMALDNAIAQHKAKRLLAREAEWF
;
A
#
# COMPACT_ATOMS: atom_id res chain seq x y z
N LEU A 1 -38.48 62.25 35.28
CA LEU A 1 -39.49 63.20 34.74
C LEU A 1 -40.64 62.36 34.20
N GLU A 2 -41.68 62.17 35.00
CA GLU A 2 -42.96 62.96 34.95
C GLU A 2 -43.69 62.75 33.59
N ALA A 3 -44.94 62.44 33.49
CA ALA A 3 -46.10 62.55 34.35
C ALA A 3 -47.27 61.78 33.71
N TYR A 4 -48.12 61.10 34.48
CA TYR A 4 -49.47 61.48 34.83
C TYR A 4 -50.47 61.70 33.67
N ASN A 5 -51.59 60.92 33.58
CA ASN A 5 -52.91 61.29 34.09
C ASN A 5 -53.99 60.23 33.72
N LYS A 6 -54.67 59.82 34.71
CA LYS A 6 -56.09 59.67 35.09
C LYS A 6 -57.17 59.80 34.02
N SER A 7 -58.11 58.88 34.07
CA SER A 7 -59.57 59.04 34.21
C SER A 7 -60.29 57.81 33.65
N GLY A 8 -61.09 56.98 34.27
CA GLY A 8 -62.21 57.19 35.18
C GLY A 8 -63.53 56.82 34.48
N TYR A 9 -64.34 56.01 35.17
CA TYR A 9 -65.79 55.71 35.07
C TYR A 9 -66.18 54.30 34.61
N ILE A 10 -66.67 53.49 35.51
CA ILE A 10 -67.96 53.18 36.08
C ILE A 10 -68.65 51.93 35.45
N HIS A 11 -68.86 50.99 36.36
CA HIS A 11 -69.84 49.92 36.48
C HIS A 11 -70.84 49.58 35.36
N THR A 12 -70.88 48.26 35.07
CA THR A 12 -72.17 47.54 35.16
C THR A 12 -71.87 46.02 35.38
N VAL A 13 -72.42 45.47 36.43
CA VAL A 13 -72.40 44.09 36.86
C VAL A 13 -73.54 43.35 36.12
N MET A 14 -73.19 42.24 35.45
CA MET A 14 -74.19 41.22 35.15
C MET A 14 -73.55 39.84 35.34
N PRO A 15 -74.28 38.89 35.94
CA PRO A 15 -73.76 37.61 36.33
C PRO A 15 -73.80 36.61 35.17
N TYR A 16 -72.66 36.10 34.78
CA TYR A 16 -72.61 34.96 33.87
C TYR A 16 -72.39 33.64 34.63
N ARG A 17 -73.30 32.71 34.36
CA ARG A 17 -73.32 31.34 34.84
C ARG A 17 -72.03 30.64 34.45
N PHE A 18 -71.37 30.01 35.43
CA PHE A 18 -70.33 29.01 35.20
C PHE A 18 -70.92 27.78 34.47
N VAL A 19 -70.57 27.60 33.21
CA VAL A 19 -70.69 26.31 32.54
C VAL A 19 -69.34 25.65 32.69
N SER A 20 -69.27 24.66 33.56
CA SER A 20 -68.09 23.74 33.68
C SER A 20 -68.00 22.89 32.43
N LEU A 21 -67.11 23.25 31.53
CA LEU A 21 -66.67 22.38 30.41
C LEU A 21 -65.52 21.54 30.93
N ALA A 22 -65.79 20.25 31.23
CA ALA A 22 -64.82 19.26 31.51
C ALA A 22 -63.94 19.10 30.24
N MET A 23 -62.67 19.48 30.28
CA MET A 23 -61.69 19.20 29.25
C MET A 23 -61.25 17.73 29.36
N PRO A 24 -61.18 16.97 28.25
CA PRO A 24 -60.66 15.60 28.27
C PRO A 24 -59.15 15.61 28.39
N GLU A 25 -58.64 15.10 29.50
CA GLU A 25 -57.24 15.01 29.91
C GLU A 25 -56.38 13.96 29.04
N SER A 26 -56.93 13.44 27.96
CA SER A 26 -56.29 12.29 27.28
C SER A 26 -55.42 12.60 26.05
N ARG A 27 -55.33 13.87 25.58
CA ARG A 27 -54.58 14.18 24.36
C ARG A 27 -53.07 14.42 24.56
N HIS A 28 -52.65 14.85 25.74
CA HIS A 28 -51.23 15.18 25.97
C HIS A 28 -50.31 13.98 26.22
N VAL A 29 -50.85 12.85 26.71
CA VAL A 29 -50.03 11.64 26.98
C VAL A 29 -49.67 10.90 25.70
N VAL A 30 -50.60 10.88 24.72
CA VAL A 30 -50.39 10.22 23.43
C VAL A 30 -49.33 10.96 22.57
N THR A 31 -49.35 12.31 22.65
CA THR A 31 -48.38 13.14 21.90
C THR A 31 -46.96 13.01 22.48
N ARG A 32 -46.81 13.00 23.81
CA ARG A 32 -45.50 12.80 24.47
C ARG A 32 -44.89 11.42 24.15
N ARG A 33 -45.67 10.35 24.12
CA ARG A 33 -45.20 9.01 23.77
C ARG A 33 -44.83 8.90 22.30
N ARG A 34 -45.51 9.57 21.38
CA ARG A 34 -45.15 9.61 19.94
C ARG A 34 -43.91 10.42 19.71
N VAL A 35 -43.75 11.60 20.34
CA VAL A 35 -42.53 12.41 20.24
C VAL A 35 -41.32 11.68 20.82
N ALA A 36 -41.46 11.02 21.99
CA ALA A 36 -40.37 10.21 22.57
C ALA A 36 -39.97 9.01 21.69
N ARG A 37 -40.92 8.36 21.01
CA ARG A 37 -40.63 7.29 20.06
C ARG A 37 -39.93 7.79 18.78
N ILE A 38 -40.37 8.92 18.25
CA ILE A 38 -39.74 9.54 17.07
C ILE A 38 -38.34 10.04 17.43
N SER A 39 -38.13 10.68 18.59
CA SER A 39 -36.81 11.07 19.06
C SER A 39 -35.90 9.88 19.32
N GLY A 40 -36.42 8.76 19.85
CA GLY A 40 -35.66 7.52 20.01
C GLY A 40 -35.24 6.90 18.67
N ILE A 41 -36.13 6.88 17.67
CA ILE A 41 -35.84 6.37 16.33
C ILE A 41 -34.84 7.28 15.62
N CYS A 42 -34.94 8.60 15.74
CA CYS A 42 -33.96 9.55 15.19
C CYS A 42 -32.59 9.41 15.87
N LEU A 43 -32.52 9.18 17.17
CA LEU A 43 -31.27 8.96 17.90
C LEU A 43 -30.63 7.63 17.52
N CYS A 44 -31.39 6.55 17.34
CA CYS A 44 -30.91 5.27 16.84
C CYS A 44 -30.44 5.37 15.37
N ALA A 45 -31.16 6.12 14.52
CA ALA A 45 -30.76 6.35 13.14
C ALA A 45 -29.46 7.19 13.05
N LEU A 46 -29.26 8.16 13.93
CA LEU A 46 -28.00 8.91 14.04
C LEU A 46 -26.84 8.05 14.58
N ALA A 47 -27.10 7.14 15.52
CA ALA A 47 -26.09 6.22 16.03
C ALA A 47 -25.66 5.18 14.98
N LEU A 48 -26.57 4.72 14.12
CA LEU A 48 -26.27 3.84 12.99
C LEU A 48 -25.46 4.54 11.87
N ASN A 49 -25.61 5.85 11.72
CA ASN A 49 -24.83 6.65 10.78
C ASN A 49 -23.45 7.06 11.35
N ALA A 50 -23.21 6.99 12.66
CA ALA A 50 -21.91 7.30 13.24
C ALA A 50 -20.80 6.32 12.79
N CYS A 51 -21.13 5.06 12.50
CA CYS A 51 -20.20 4.09 11.89
C CYS A 51 -19.86 4.43 10.42
N SER A 52 -20.59 5.32 9.76
CA SER A 52 -20.38 5.66 8.35
C SER A 52 -19.51 6.91 8.13
N VAL A 53 -19.36 7.78 9.13
CA VAL A 53 -18.62 9.05 8.98
C VAL A 53 -17.13 8.81 8.81
N GLY A 54 -16.54 7.92 9.59
CA GLY A 54 -15.12 7.54 9.44
C GLY A 54 -14.83 6.95 8.06
N GLN A 55 -15.67 6.06 7.58
CA GLN A 55 -15.55 5.46 6.25
C GLN A 55 -15.73 6.50 5.14
N MET A 56 -16.64 7.45 5.28
CA MET A 56 -16.84 8.51 4.30
C MET A 56 -15.59 9.41 4.22
N VAL A 57 -15.06 9.82 5.38
CA VAL A 57 -13.83 10.62 5.46
C VAL A 57 -12.65 9.82 4.86
N ALA A 58 -12.49 8.55 5.21
CA ALA A 58 -11.43 7.71 4.68
C ALA A 58 -11.52 7.60 3.14
N ARG A 59 -12.70 7.35 2.58
CA ARG A 59 -12.90 7.29 1.12
C ARG A 59 -12.59 8.63 0.43
N SER A 60 -12.97 9.75 1.01
CA SER A 60 -12.69 11.07 0.46
C SER A 60 -11.19 11.45 0.54
N SER A 61 -10.42 10.78 1.38
CA SER A 61 -8.97 11.00 1.52
C SER A 61 -8.13 10.19 0.51
N LEU A 62 -8.69 9.19 -0.18
CA LEU A 62 -7.94 8.34 -1.11
C LEU A 62 -7.20 9.15 -2.22
N PRO A 63 -7.83 10.14 -2.89
CA PRO A 63 -7.12 10.93 -3.89
C PRO A 63 -5.94 11.74 -3.32
N VAL A 64 -6.04 12.17 -2.05
CA VAL A 64 -4.95 12.90 -1.38
C VAL A 64 -3.78 11.96 -1.10
N VAL A 65 -4.05 10.73 -0.66
CA VAL A 65 -3.02 9.70 -0.44
C VAL A 65 -2.31 9.36 -1.75
N GLU A 66 -3.06 9.18 -2.85
CA GLU A 66 -2.49 8.93 -4.18
C GLU A 66 -1.61 10.09 -4.65
N SER A 67 -2.08 11.33 -4.52
CA SER A 67 -1.29 12.52 -4.84
C SER A 67 -0.02 12.62 -3.98
N GLY A 68 -0.10 12.23 -2.71
CA GLY A 68 1.04 12.14 -1.80
C GLY A 68 2.07 11.11 -2.25
N ASN A 69 1.63 9.95 -2.73
CA ASN A 69 2.52 8.92 -3.29
C ASN A 69 3.20 9.41 -4.58
N VAL A 70 2.48 10.10 -5.47
CA VAL A 70 3.08 10.71 -6.67
C VAL A 70 4.14 11.75 -6.28
N ALA A 71 3.87 12.61 -5.30
CA ALA A 71 4.85 13.57 -4.81
C ALA A 71 6.08 12.89 -4.21
N MET A 72 5.88 11.80 -3.44
CA MET A 72 6.97 11.01 -2.86
C MET A 72 7.84 10.34 -3.94
N ASN A 73 7.24 9.78 -4.98
CA ASN A 73 7.99 9.14 -6.07
C ASN A 73 8.88 10.13 -6.85
N ARG A 74 8.56 11.42 -6.80
CA ARG A 74 9.35 12.52 -7.42
C ARG A 74 10.40 13.13 -6.51
N GLU A 75 10.46 12.68 -5.24
CA GLU A 75 11.43 13.20 -4.27
C GLU A 75 12.83 12.62 -4.54
N THR A 76 13.85 13.48 -4.49
CA THR A 76 15.24 13.08 -4.66
C THR A 76 16.08 13.27 -3.38
N ASP A 77 15.55 14.01 -2.39
CA ASP A 77 16.13 14.09 -1.06
C ASP A 77 15.81 12.83 -0.25
N LEU A 78 16.81 11.94 -0.15
CA LEU A 78 16.67 10.68 0.54
C LEU A 78 16.48 10.82 2.05
N GLU A 79 16.93 11.90 2.68
CA GLU A 79 16.69 12.14 4.12
C GLU A 79 15.24 12.51 4.35
N LEU A 80 14.71 13.44 3.55
CA LEU A 80 13.30 13.83 3.61
C LEU A 80 12.39 12.61 3.33
N ALA A 81 12.68 11.83 2.30
CA ALA A 81 11.91 10.62 1.96
C ALA A 81 11.95 9.59 3.11
N ARG A 82 13.13 9.33 3.69
CA ARG A 82 13.30 8.40 4.81
C ARG A 82 12.47 8.78 6.02
N ASP A 83 12.38 10.06 6.33
CA ASP A 83 11.69 10.56 7.50
C ASP A 83 10.18 10.68 7.28
N ALA A 84 9.73 10.98 6.06
CA ALA A 84 8.32 11.17 5.72
C ALA A 84 7.57 9.84 5.48
N ILE A 85 8.19 8.84 4.85
CA ILE A 85 7.52 7.57 4.49
C ILE A 85 6.92 6.86 5.71
N PRO A 86 7.57 6.74 6.89
CA PRO A 86 6.97 6.08 8.06
C PRO A 86 5.67 6.72 8.54
N ALA A 87 5.57 8.06 8.50
CA ALA A 87 4.36 8.78 8.87
C ALA A 87 3.22 8.51 7.87
N ASN A 88 3.53 8.54 6.56
CA ASN A 88 2.56 8.20 5.51
C ASN A 88 2.06 6.75 5.63
N LEU A 89 2.94 5.79 5.93
CA LEU A 89 2.55 4.40 6.18
C LEU A 89 1.58 4.28 7.35
N LYS A 90 1.75 5.06 8.43
CA LYS A 90 0.83 5.05 9.56
C LYS A 90 -0.52 5.69 9.22
N LEU A 91 -0.53 6.71 8.38
CA LEU A 91 -1.77 7.27 7.85
C LEU A 91 -2.54 6.22 7.02
N ILE A 92 -1.86 5.54 6.08
CA ILE A 92 -2.47 4.48 5.26
C ILE A 92 -3.03 3.35 6.14
N GLU A 93 -2.28 2.88 7.13
CA GLU A 93 -2.78 1.87 8.08
C GLU A 93 -3.98 2.38 8.90
N GLY A 94 -4.02 3.66 9.26
CA GLY A 94 -5.19 4.29 9.90
C GLY A 94 -6.43 4.27 9.00
N LEU A 95 -6.27 4.60 7.71
CA LEU A 95 -7.36 4.52 6.73
C LEU A 95 -7.84 3.06 6.51
N ILE A 96 -6.92 2.09 6.58
CA ILE A 96 -7.27 0.66 6.50
C ILE A 96 -8.12 0.20 7.69
N GLN A 97 -8.01 0.83 8.89
CA GLN A 97 -8.92 0.52 10.02
C GLN A 97 -10.37 0.89 9.67
N GLU A 98 -10.57 1.99 8.96
CA GLU A 98 -11.90 2.43 8.52
C GLU A 98 -12.42 1.66 7.29
N LEU A 99 -11.49 1.23 6.41
CA LEU A 99 -11.78 0.55 5.15
C LEU A 99 -10.98 -0.78 5.04
N PRO A 100 -11.28 -1.78 5.89
CA PRO A 100 -10.44 -2.97 6.02
C PRO A 100 -10.34 -3.83 4.74
N ASP A 101 -11.34 -3.77 3.88
CA ASP A 101 -11.41 -4.53 2.62
C ASP A 101 -11.11 -3.66 1.39
N ASN A 102 -10.50 -2.48 1.57
CA ASN A 102 -10.03 -1.68 0.45
C ASN A 102 -8.70 -2.23 -0.07
N ALA A 103 -8.75 -2.91 -1.23
CA ALA A 103 -7.57 -3.53 -1.85
C ALA A 103 -6.49 -2.51 -2.21
N GLU A 104 -6.86 -1.31 -2.67
CA GLU A 104 -5.94 -0.27 -3.09
C GLU A 104 -5.09 0.24 -1.91
N LEU A 105 -5.70 0.59 -0.77
CA LEU A 105 -4.98 0.96 0.44
C LEU A 105 -4.04 -0.15 0.92
N ARG A 106 -4.47 -1.40 0.82
CA ARG A 106 -3.64 -2.56 1.16
C ARG A 106 -2.44 -2.69 0.23
N ILE A 107 -2.62 -2.46 -1.07
CA ILE A 107 -1.54 -2.46 -2.06
C ILE A 107 -0.57 -1.31 -1.79
N GLN A 108 -1.07 -0.10 -1.52
CA GLN A 108 -0.23 1.06 -1.19
C GLN A 108 0.57 0.83 0.11
N ALA A 109 -0.03 0.21 1.13
CA ALA A 109 0.69 -0.18 2.33
C ALA A 109 1.81 -1.19 2.03
N ALA A 110 1.53 -2.22 1.23
CA ALA A 110 2.51 -3.23 0.83
C ALA A 110 3.69 -2.61 0.06
N GLN A 111 3.39 -1.76 -0.92
CA GLN A 111 4.38 -1.00 -1.69
C GLN A 111 5.24 -0.11 -0.78
N GLY A 112 4.61 0.65 0.11
CA GLY A 112 5.33 1.57 0.97
C GLY A 112 6.20 0.83 2.01
N PHE A 113 5.75 -0.29 2.59
CA PHE A 113 6.59 -1.13 3.45
C PHE A 113 7.76 -1.75 2.69
N TYR A 114 7.54 -2.22 1.45
CA TYR A 114 8.59 -2.73 0.59
C TYR A 114 9.61 -1.64 0.26
N GLY A 115 9.16 -0.49 -0.26
CA GLY A 115 10.03 0.61 -0.67
C GLY A 115 10.85 1.17 0.50
N TYR A 116 10.22 1.35 1.67
CA TYR A 116 10.93 1.80 2.86
C TYR A 116 11.98 0.78 3.36
N ALA A 117 11.62 -0.50 3.37
CA ALA A 117 12.55 -1.56 3.75
C ALA A 117 13.75 -1.61 2.80
N TYR A 118 13.49 -1.60 1.48
CA TYR A 118 14.51 -1.69 0.44
C TYR A 118 15.42 -0.45 0.39
N GLY A 119 14.81 0.73 0.41
CA GLY A 119 15.55 1.98 0.20
C GLY A 119 16.34 2.44 1.42
N PHE A 120 15.85 2.15 2.65
CA PHE A 120 16.35 2.82 3.84
C PHE A 120 16.70 1.93 5.02
N VAL A 121 16.41 0.62 4.96
CA VAL A 121 16.57 -0.23 6.15
C VAL A 121 17.42 -1.46 5.91
N GLU A 122 17.28 -2.15 4.77
CA GLU A 122 17.84 -3.50 4.60
C GLU A 122 19.37 -3.54 4.61
N ASP A 123 20.03 -2.51 4.09
CA ASP A 123 21.48 -2.46 4.01
C ASP A 123 22.16 -2.31 5.37
N ASP A 124 21.44 -1.77 6.37
CA ASP A 124 21.97 -1.48 7.70
C ASP A 124 21.34 -2.32 8.81
N ASN A 125 20.08 -2.80 8.60
CA ASN A 125 19.36 -3.60 9.60
C ASN A 125 18.44 -4.62 8.93
N GLY A 126 19.01 -5.74 8.47
CA GLY A 126 18.28 -6.82 7.81
C GLY A 126 17.15 -7.42 8.65
N ALA A 127 17.31 -7.54 9.97
CA ALA A 127 16.27 -8.06 10.85
C ALA A 127 15.04 -7.13 10.94
N ARG A 128 15.25 -5.81 10.92
CA ARG A 128 14.15 -4.83 10.84
C ARG A 128 13.51 -4.85 9.46
N ALA A 129 14.30 -4.89 8.40
CA ALA A 129 13.81 -4.98 7.03
C ALA A 129 12.94 -6.24 6.82
N SER A 130 13.38 -7.40 7.33
CA SER A 130 12.61 -8.65 7.31
C SER A 130 11.21 -8.48 7.89
N ARG A 131 11.08 -7.82 9.05
CA ARG A 131 9.77 -7.54 9.67
C ARG A 131 8.91 -6.56 8.83
N LEU A 132 9.53 -5.60 8.16
CA LEU A 132 8.82 -4.66 7.29
C LEU A 132 8.30 -5.36 6.03
N TYR A 133 9.11 -6.20 5.38
CA TYR A 133 8.66 -7.02 4.26
C TYR A 133 7.52 -7.96 4.66
N GLN A 134 7.58 -8.55 5.86
CA GLN A 134 6.49 -9.39 6.37
C GLN A 134 5.19 -8.59 6.57
N ARG A 135 5.27 -7.34 7.05
CA ARG A 135 4.10 -6.45 7.14
C ARG A 135 3.53 -6.13 5.75
N GLY A 136 4.40 -5.78 4.80
CA GLY A 136 4.00 -5.57 3.41
C GLY A 136 3.31 -6.80 2.82
N LEU A 137 3.87 -7.99 3.04
CA LEU A 137 3.28 -9.26 2.61
C LEU A 137 1.88 -9.47 3.20
N ALA A 138 1.67 -9.21 4.48
CA ALA A 138 0.37 -9.36 5.11
C ALA A 138 -0.70 -8.46 4.48
N HIS A 139 -0.34 -7.21 4.14
CA HIS A 139 -1.24 -6.31 3.41
C HIS A 139 -1.52 -6.81 1.98
N ALA A 140 -0.49 -7.24 1.25
CA ALA A 140 -0.64 -7.74 -0.11
C ALA A 140 -1.47 -9.02 -0.19
N LEU A 141 -1.30 -9.96 0.76
CA LEU A 141 -2.12 -11.17 0.84
C LEU A 141 -3.59 -10.84 1.14
N LYS A 142 -3.86 -9.84 1.99
CA LYS A 142 -5.23 -9.38 2.21
C LYS A 142 -5.83 -8.71 0.97
N ALA A 143 -5.03 -7.95 0.20
CA ALA A 143 -5.47 -7.43 -1.09
C ALA A 143 -5.78 -8.54 -2.09
N LEU A 144 -4.99 -9.61 -2.13
CA LEU A 144 -5.25 -10.80 -2.96
C LEU A 144 -6.55 -11.50 -2.58
N GLU A 145 -6.84 -11.62 -1.27
CA GLU A 145 -8.10 -12.18 -0.79
C GLU A 145 -9.29 -11.37 -1.31
N VAL A 146 -9.21 -10.03 -1.25
CA VAL A 146 -10.24 -9.12 -1.79
C VAL A 146 -10.33 -9.25 -3.32
N SER A 147 -9.22 -9.54 -4.00
CA SER A 147 -9.16 -9.73 -5.46
C SER A 147 -9.56 -11.15 -5.92
N GLY A 148 -10.06 -12.00 -5.02
CA GLY A 148 -10.62 -13.32 -5.35
C GLY A 148 -9.72 -14.53 -5.00
N LEU A 149 -8.51 -14.34 -4.49
CA LEU A 149 -7.67 -15.45 -4.01
C LEU A 149 -7.94 -15.73 -2.53
N HIS A 150 -9.04 -16.41 -2.24
CA HIS A 150 -9.46 -16.72 -0.88
C HIS A 150 -8.65 -17.84 -0.22
N GLY A 151 -8.58 -17.81 1.10
CA GLY A 151 -7.93 -18.82 1.94
C GLY A 151 -6.47 -18.48 2.29
N ASP A 152 -5.84 -19.34 3.11
CA ASP A 152 -4.47 -19.14 3.55
C ASP A 152 -3.47 -19.50 2.44
N VAL A 153 -3.07 -18.51 1.65
CA VAL A 153 -2.10 -18.67 0.55
C VAL A 153 -0.76 -19.23 1.03
N ALA A 154 -0.34 -18.88 2.25
CA ALA A 154 0.91 -19.37 2.82
C ALA A 154 0.85 -20.86 3.14
N ALA A 155 -0.30 -21.37 3.56
CA ALA A 155 -0.50 -22.80 3.86
C ALA A 155 -0.86 -23.64 2.61
N MET A 156 -1.23 -23.02 1.48
CA MET A 156 -1.59 -23.78 0.27
C MET A 156 -0.41 -24.58 -0.28
N PRO A 157 -0.63 -25.83 -0.74
CA PRO A 157 0.31 -26.54 -1.60
C PRO A 157 0.53 -25.77 -2.91
N LEU A 158 1.76 -25.80 -3.46
CA LEU A 158 2.12 -25.02 -4.64
C LEU A 158 1.23 -25.29 -5.85
N ASP A 159 0.88 -26.55 -6.12
CA ASP A 159 0.05 -26.90 -7.29
C ASP A 159 -1.39 -26.38 -7.11
N GLY A 160 -1.98 -26.52 -5.92
CA GLY A 160 -3.28 -25.94 -5.63
C GLY A 160 -3.30 -24.41 -5.69
N LEU A 161 -2.17 -23.76 -5.37
CA LEU A 161 -2.02 -22.32 -5.56
C LEU A 161 -2.02 -21.96 -7.05
N LYS A 162 -1.23 -22.68 -7.89
CA LYS A 162 -1.19 -22.44 -9.34
C LYS A 162 -2.56 -22.56 -10.00
N ASP A 163 -3.34 -23.57 -9.64
CA ASP A 163 -4.70 -23.74 -10.17
C ASP A 163 -5.60 -22.55 -9.86
N ARG A 164 -5.49 -22.00 -8.66
CA ARG A 164 -6.24 -20.80 -8.26
C ARG A 164 -5.75 -19.52 -8.92
N LEU A 165 -4.43 -19.40 -9.10
CA LEU A 165 -3.84 -18.26 -9.80
C LEU A 165 -4.31 -18.18 -11.24
N ALA A 166 -4.50 -19.31 -11.91
CA ALA A 166 -5.00 -19.37 -13.29
C ALA A 166 -6.39 -18.73 -13.46
N ALA A 167 -7.21 -18.72 -12.41
CA ALA A 167 -8.55 -18.10 -12.43
C ALA A 167 -8.53 -16.57 -12.21
N LEU A 168 -7.43 -15.99 -11.79
CA LEU A 168 -7.31 -14.54 -11.56
C LEU A 168 -7.12 -13.79 -12.87
N ASP A 169 -7.68 -12.59 -12.92
CA ASP A 169 -7.56 -11.67 -14.05
C ASP A 169 -6.60 -10.49 -13.77
N ARG A 170 -6.56 -9.54 -14.69
CA ARG A 170 -5.67 -8.37 -14.62
C ARG A 170 -5.91 -7.47 -13.40
N HIS A 171 -7.09 -7.47 -12.80
CA HIS A 171 -7.37 -6.69 -11.59
C HIS A 171 -6.57 -7.17 -10.38
N ALA A 172 -6.17 -8.44 -10.36
CA ALA A 172 -5.34 -8.98 -9.28
C ALA A 172 -3.84 -8.65 -9.41
N VAL A 173 -3.38 -8.14 -10.57
CA VAL A 173 -1.96 -7.90 -10.86
C VAL A 173 -1.24 -7.06 -9.78
N PRO A 174 -1.78 -5.93 -9.30
CA PRO A 174 -1.09 -5.16 -8.27
C PRO A 174 -0.88 -5.93 -6.97
N ALA A 175 -1.89 -6.69 -6.53
CA ALA A 175 -1.82 -7.48 -5.31
C ALA A 175 -0.87 -8.69 -5.47
N LEU A 176 -0.89 -9.36 -6.63
CA LEU A 176 0.05 -10.44 -6.97
C LEU A 176 1.50 -9.96 -6.95
N PHE A 177 1.77 -8.82 -7.59
CA PHE A 177 3.10 -8.25 -7.69
C PHE A 177 3.69 -7.92 -6.32
N TRP A 178 2.95 -7.19 -5.49
CA TRP A 178 3.46 -6.79 -4.17
C TRP A 178 3.53 -7.95 -3.19
N ALA A 179 2.63 -8.95 -3.30
CA ALA A 179 2.74 -10.19 -2.51
C ALA A 179 4.01 -10.97 -2.87
N ALA A 180 4.26 -11.19 -4.17
CA ALA A 180 5.47 -11.88 -4.64
C ALA A 180 6.75 -11.13 -4.24
N SER A 181 6.79 -9.81 -4.42
CA SER A 181 7.95 -8.97 -4.12
C SER A 181 8.29 -8.97 -2.62
N CYS A 182 7.28 -8.72 -1.76
CA CYS A 182 7.47 -8.75 -0.31
C CYS A 182 7.88 -10.15 0.17
N TRP A 183 7.25 -11.20 -0.37
CA TRP A 183 7.54 -12.57 0.05
C TRP A 183 8.95 -12.98 -0.33
N ALA A 184 9.37 -12.72 -1.57
CA ALA A 184 10.72 -13.03 -2.03
C ALA A 184 11.80 -12.30 -1.22
N LYS A 185 11.61 -11.01 -0.91
CA LYS A 185 12.56 -10.24 -0.07
C LYS A 185 12.57 -10.72 1.37
N TRP A 186 11.42 -11.11 1.92
CA TRP A 186 11.36 -11.72 3.25
C TRP A 186 12.10 -13.06 3.30
N ILE A 187 11.94 -13.92 2.28
CA ILE A 187 12.68 -15.18 2.14
C ILE A 187 14.18 -14.90 2.01
N ASP A 188 14.55 -13.94 1.16
CA ASP A 188 15.94 -13.56 0.91
C ASP A 188 16.70 -13.19 2.18
N LEU A 189 16.08 -12.46 3.08
CA LEU A 189 16.66 -12.09 4.37
C LEU A 189 16.59 -13.19 5.44
N ASN A 190 15.92 -14.31 5.15
CA ASN A 190 15.76 -15.44 6.07
C ASN A 190 16.20 -16.78 5.43
N ARG A 191 17.20 -16.75 4.54
CA ARG A 191 17.69 -17.93 3.81
C ARG A 191 18.20 -19.07 4.69
N ASN A 192 18.51 -18.79 5.95
CA ASN A 192 18.97 -19.78 6.92
C ASN A 192 17.81 -20.64 7.48
N ASP A 193 16.55 -20.27 7.19
CA ASP A 193 15.36 -21.04 7.57
C ASP A 193 14.88 -21.87 6.36
N PRO A 194 15.03 -23.22 6.37
CA PRO A 194 14.60 -24.07 5.27
C PRO A 194 13.10 -23.99 4.98
N ALA A 195 12.27 -23.74 6.01
CA ALA A 195 10.83 -23.58 5.82
C ALA A 195 10.49 -22.34 4.99
N ARG A 196 11.28 -21.26 5.13
CA ARG A 196 11.11 -20.05 4.30
C ARG A 196 11.55 -20.27 2.86
N LEU A 197 12.66 -20.99 2.67
CA LEU A 197 13.11 -21.33 1.31
C LEU A 197 12.09 -22.18 0.55
N ALA A 198 11.36 -23.06 1.23
CA ALA A 198 10.30 -23.88 0.63
C ALA A 198 9.15 -23.02 0.03
N ASP A 199 8.92 -21.82 0.58
CA ASP A 199 7.89 -20.91 0.08
C ASP A 199 8.31 -20.14 -1.19
N LEU A 200 9.58 -20.19 -1.60
CA LEU A 200 10.05 -19.42 -2.76
C LEU A 200 9.27 -19.79 -4.04
N GLY A 201 8.90 -21.05 -4.21
CA GLY A 201 8.07 -21.50 -5.33
C GLY A 201 6.73 -20.79 -5.40
N LYS A 202 6.13 -20.43 -4.27
CA LYS A 202 4.86 -19.68 -4.22
C LYS A 202 5.06 -18.22 -4.67
N ALA A 203 6.09 -17.54 -4.16
CA ALA A 203 6.41 -16.18 -4.61
C ALA A 203 6.68 -16.12 -6.12
N VAL A 204 7.42 -17.12 -6.64
CA VAL A 204 7.67 -17.26 -8.09
C VAL A 204 6.37 -17.49 -8.87
N ALA A 205 5.46 -18.34 -8.38
CA ALA A 205 4.18 -18.61 -9.05
C ALA A 205 3.29 -17.35 -9.11
N LEU A 206 3.24 -16.56 -8.02
CA LEU A 206 2.54 -15.27 -8.01
C LEU A 206 3.13 -14.31 -9.06
N MET A 207 4.46 -14.16 -9.12
CA MET A 207 5.11 -13.27 -10.08
C MET A 207 4.99 -13.78 -11.51
N GLN A 208 5.00 -15.09 -11.72
CA GLN A 208 4.74 -15.69 -13.03
C GLN A 208 3.34 -15.29 -13.53
N ARG A 209 2.34 -15.30 -12.64
CA ARG A 209 1.00 -14.86 -13.01
C ARG A 209 0.94 -13.38 -13.37
N VAL A 210 1.70 -12.51 -12.70
CA VAL A 210 1.86 -11.10 -13.10
C VAL A 210 2.39 -11.00 -14.52
N LEU A 211 3.46 -11.74 -14.83
CA LEU A 211 4.09 -11.72 -16.15
C LEU A 211 3.13 -12.14 -17.28
N GLU A 212 2.25 -13.11 -17.01
CA GLU A 212 1.22 -13.58 -17.94
C GLU A 212 0.09 -12.57 -18.16
N LEU A 213 -0.30 -11.85 -17.11
CA LEU A 213 -1.43 -10.92 -17.14
C LEU A 213 -1.05 -9.51 -17.61
N ASP A 214 0.13 -9.03 -17.17
CA ASP A 214 0.66 -7.70 -17.49
C ASP A 214 2.16 -7.64 -17.27
N ASP A 215 2.94 -7.94 -18.29
CA ASP A 215 4.40 -7.93 -18.25
C ASP A 215 5.00 -6.52 -18.09
N THR A 216 4.19 -5.46 -18.29
CA THR A 216 4.60 -4.07 -18.16
C THR A 216 4.28 -3.44 -16.81
N TYR A 217 3.50 -4.16 -15.96
CA TYR A 217 3.11 -3.64 -14.67
C TYR A 217 4.32 -3.19 -13.85
N TYR A 218 4.14 -2.08 -13.15
CA TYR A 218 5.16 -1.43 -12.32
C TYR A 218 6.51 -1.34 -13.05
N TYR A 219 6.46 -0.72 -14.24
CA TYR A 219 7.66 -0.46 -15.06
C TYR A 219 8.44 -1.72 -15.46
N GLY A 220 7.74 -2.83 -15.69
CA GLY A 220 8.35 -4.11 -15.99
C GLY A 220 8.94 -4.81 -14.76
N GLY A 221 8.36 -4.57 -13.59
CA GLY A 221 8.86 -5.11 -12.32
C GLY A 221 8.93 -6.62 -12.24
N ALA A 222 8.05 -7.35 -12.97
CA ALA A 222 8.12 -8.80 -13.07
C ALA A 222 9.41 -9.26 -13.78
N HIS A 223 9.86 -8.54 -14.80
CA HIS A 223 11.14 -8.80 -15.47
C HIS A 223 12.32 -8.54 -14.53
N LEU A 224 12.27 -7.47 -13.71
CA LEU A 224 13.29 -7.25 -12.67
C LEU A 224 13.36 -8.40 -11.66
N PHE A 225 12.19 -8.89 -11.22
CA PHE A 225 12.12 -10.03 -10.32
C PHE A 225 12.77 -11.27 -10.93
N PHE A 226 12.43 -11.63 -12.17
CA PHE A 226 13.00 -12.80 -12.83
C PHE A 226 14.46 -12.61 -13.21
N GLY A 227 14.90 -11.41 -13.57
CA GLY A 227 16.30 -11.07 -13.74
C GLY A 227 17.12 -11.40 -12.49
N VAL A 228 16.66 -10.94 -11.33
CA VAL A 228 17.28 -11.29 -10.03
C VAL A 228 17.14 -12.78 -9.72
N TYR A 229 15.97 -13.36 -9.94
CA TYR A 229 15.71 -14.78 -9.65
C TYR A 229 16.66 -15.72 -10.38
N TYR A 230 16.90 -15.48 -11.68
CA TYR A 230 17.83 -16.31 -12.48
C TYR A 230 19.30 -15.94 -12.25
N GLY A 231 19.62 -14.67 -11.99
CA GLY A 231 20.99 -14.18 -11.85
C GLY A 231 21.61 -14.41 -10.46
N ASN A 232 20.80 -14.48 -9.39
CA ASN A 232 21.30 -14.51 -8.01
C ASN A 232 21.85 -15.88 -7.55
N ARG A 233 22.01 -16.82 -8.45
CA ARG A 233 22.52 -18.17 -8.12
C ARG A 233 23.27 -18.76 -9.29
N PRO A 234 24.28 -19.60 -9.04
CA PRO A 234 24.99 -20.28 -10.11
C PRO A 234 24.08 -21.28 -10.83
N PRO A 235 24.39 -21.64 -12.09
CA PRO A 235 23.58 -22.56 -12.89
C PRO A 235 23.29 -23.91 -12.23
N MET A 236 24.26 -24.47 -11.50
CA MET A 236 24.11 -25.74 -10.77
C MET A 236 23.06 -25.70 -9.67
N LEU A 237 22.66 -24.49 -9.20
CA LEU A 237 21.61 -24.25 -8.21
C LEU A 237 20.33 -23.67 -8.83
N GLY A 238 20.14 -23.85 -10.13
CA GLY A 238 18.93 -23.40 -10.85
C GLY A 238 18.99 -21.95 -11.33
N GLY A 239 20.18 -21.32 -11.35
CA GLY A 239 20.40 -20.05 -12.03
C GLY A 239 20.44 -20.22 -13.55
N ASP A 240 20.20 -19.13 -14.28
CA ASP A 240 20.29 -19.07 -15.74
C ASP A 240 20.68 -17.64 -16.14
N PHE A 241 21.97 -17.41 -16.30
CA PHE A 241 22.51 -16.09 -16.60
C PHE A 241 21.98 -15.52 -17.92
N LYS A 242 21.76 -16.38 -18.92
CA LYS A 242 21.19 -15.95 -20.20
C LYS A 242 19.75 -15.47 -20.06
N LYS A 243 18.92 -16.20 -19.30
CA LYS A 243 17.57 -15.75 -18.98
C LYS A 243 17.60 -14.48 -18.14
N SER A 244 18.47 -14.41 -17.12
CA SER A 244 18.64 -13.22 -16.29
C SER A 244 18.93 -11.99 -17.15
N ALA A 245 19.90 -12.08 -18.08
CA ALA A 245 20.23 -10.98 -18.98
C ALA A 245 19.03 -10.56 -19.84
N ALA A 246 18.31 -11.52 -20.43
CA ALA A 246 17.13 -11.25 -21.26
C ALA A 246 16.01 -10.55 -20.48
N GLU A 247 15.78 -10.93 -19.22
CA GLU A 247 14.79 -10.30 -18.35
C GLU A 247 15.18 -8.84 -18.00
N PHE A 248 16.43 -8.59 -17.65
CA PHE A 248 16.92 -7.23 -17.44
C PHE A 248 16.84 -6.37 -18.71
N ASP A 249 17.15 -6.94 -19.88
CA ASP A 249 17.03 -6.24 -21.15
C ASP A 249 15.58 -5.90 -21.49
N ARG A 250 14.64 -6.78 -21.17
CA ARG A 250 13.22 -6.51 -21.33
C ARG A 250 12.75 -5.37 -20.41
N ALA A 251 13.11 -5.38 -19.11
CA ALA A 251 12.82 -4.30 -18.17
C ALA A 251 13.40 -2.95 -18.66
N ARG A 252 14.63 -2.98 -19.17
CA ARG A 252 15.28 -1.78 -19.73
C ARG A 252 14.53 -1.27 -20.96
N ALA A 253 14.08 -2.14 -21.84
CA ALA A 253 13.30 -1.76 -23.03
C ALA A 253 11.96 -1.11 -22.65
N ILE A 254 11.24 -1.66 -21.66
CA ILE A 254 9.97 -1.11 -21.15
C ILE A 254 10.15 0.32 -20.62
N THR A 255 11.26 0.59 -19.93
CA THR A 255 11.51 1.90 -19.28
C THR A 255 12.34 2.86 -20.16
N GLY A 256 12.71 2.44 -21.35
CA GLY A 256 13.62 3.22 -22.21
C GLY A 256 14.97 3.52 -21.59
N GLY A 257 15.43 2.63 -20.67
CA GLY A 257 16.70 2.78 -19.95
C GLY A 257 16.71 3.87 -18.88
N LYS A 258 15.56 4.44 -18.52
CA LYS A 258 15.47 5.55 -17.55
C LYS A 258 15.32 5.10 -16.09
N LEU A 259 14.98 3.84 -15.86
CA LEU A 259 14.84 3.27 -14.52
C LEU A 259 16.17 2.65 -14.08
N LEU A 260 16.95 3.40 -13.30
CA LEU A 260 18.33 3.06 -12.95
C LEU A 260 18.48 1.80 -12.07
N ILE A 261 17.42 1.41 -11.38
CA ILE A 261 17.43 0.18 -10.58
C ILE A 261 17.64 -1.07 -11.44
N VAL A 262 17.31 -1.04 -12.75
CA VAL A 262 17.56 -2.14 -13.68
C VAL A 262 19.06 -2.44 -13.75
N ASP A 263 19.88 -1.42 -13.98
CA ASP A 263 21.32 -1.56 -14.10
C ASP A 263 22.00 -1.84 -12.75
N LEU A 264 21.48 -1.26 -11.66
CA LEU A 264 21.90 -1.61 -10.30
C LEU A 264 21.71 -3.11 -10.01
N LEU A 265 20.52 -3.66 -10.26
CA LEU A 265 20.21 -5.05 -9.96
C LEU A 265 20.95 -6.00 -10.89
N GLN A 266 21.11 -5.64 -12.17
CA GLN A 266 21.90 -6.44 -13.12
C GLN A 266 23.37 -6.51 -12.70
N ALA A 267 23.96 -5.41 -12.25
CA ALA A 267 25.31 -5.42 -11.72
C ALA A 267 25.42 -6.28 -10.45
N GLN A 268 24.51 -6.07 -9.50
CA GLN A 268 24.55 -6.73 -8.20
C GLN A 268 24.29 -8.25 -8.28
N TYR A 269 23.37 -8.70 -9.13
CA TYR A 269 22.88 -10.08 -9.14
C TYR A 269 23.30 -10.91 -10.34
N LEU A 270 23.69 -10.29 -11.47
CA LEU A 270 24.16 -11.01 -12.62
C LEU A 270 25.67 -10.83 -12.80
N ALA A 271 26.16 -9.62 -13.07
CA ALA A 271 27.58 -9.39 -13.36
C ALA A 271 28.50 -9.88 -12.22
N ARG A 272 28.10 -9.71 -10.96
CA ARG A 272 28.84 -10.24 -9.80
C ARG A 272 28.89 -11.77 -9.78
N GLN A 273 27.80 -12.47 -10.14
CA GLN A 273 27.78 -13.94 -10.20
C GLN A 273 28.56 -14.50 -11.39
N GLU A 274 28.61 -13.76 -12.49
CA GLU A 274 29.45 -14.08 -13.65
C GLU A 274 30.91 -13.74 -13.44
N LEU A 275 31.27 -13.09 -12.34
CA LEU A 275 32.60 -12.52 -12.05
C LEU A 275 33.04 -11.51 -13.13
N ASP A 276 32.09 -10.85 -13.78
CA ASP A 276 32.35 -9.80 -14.78
C ASP A 276 32.52 -8.44 -14.08
N ARG A 277 33.73 -8.21 -13.58
CA ARG A 277 34.09 -6.95 -12.92
C ARG A 277 33.84 -5.73 -13.80
N LYS A 278 34.14 -5.84 -15.09
CA LYS A 278 33.98 -4.72 -16.03
C LYS A 278 32.52 -4.32 -16.15
N GLN A 279 31.64 -5.29 -16.39
CA GLN A 279 30.21 -5.04 -16.48
C GLN A 279 29.65 -4.49 -15.16
N PHE A 280 30.07 -5.03 -14.03
CA PHE A 280 29.70 -4.55 -12.69
C PHE A 280 30.06 -3.07 -12.53
N HIS A 281 31.33 -2.72 -12.77
CA HIS A 281 31.85 -1.36 -12.62
C HIS A 281 31.16 -0.36 -13.55
N ASP A 282 31.08 -0.70 -14.84
CA ASP A 282 30.53 0.21 -15.86
C ASP A 282 29.06 0.54 -15.60
N ARG A 283 28.25 -0.48 -15.27
CA ARG A 283 26.82 -0.26 -14.97
C ARG A 283 26.62 0.58 -13.73
N LEU A 284 27.30 0.29 -12.63
CA LEU A 284 27.15 1.07 -11.40
C LEU A 284 27.65 2.50 -11.57
N THR A 285 28.72 2.70 -12.33
CA THR A 285 29.23 4.04 -12.66
C THR A 285 28.23 4.83 -13.51
N ALA A 286 27.58 4.16 -14.49
CA ALA A 286 26.51 4.78 -15.26
C ALA A 286 25.31 5.18 -14.37
N VAL A 287 24.89 4.32 -13.44
CA VAL A 287 23.82 4.60 -12.48
C VAL A 287 24.16 5.85 -11.63
N VAL A 288 25.40 5.94 -11.10
CA VAL A 288 25.82 7.07 -10.27
C VAL A 288 25.83 8.38 -11.03
N ASN A 289 26.21 8.36 -12.30
CA ASN A 289 26.40 9.56 -13.12
C ASN A 289 25.15 10.01 -13.89
N THR A 290 24.10 9.21 -13.92
CA THR A 290 22.83 9.57 -14.60
C THR A 290 21.93 10.34 -13.61
N PRO A 291 21.36 11.51 -13.97
CA PRO A 291 20.45 12.24 -13.10
C PRO A 291 19.27 11.39 -12.63
N ALA A 292 18.91 11.46 -11.34
CA ALA A 292 17.80 10.67 -10.79
C ALA A 292 16.45 11.06 -11.42
N ASP A 293 16.26 12.33 -11.72
CA ASP A 293 15.06 12.91 -12.33
C ASP A 293 14.95 12.68 -13.84
N ILE A 294 15.87 11.91 -14.47
CA ILE A 294 15.72 11.43 -15.86
C ILE A 294 14.38 10.70 -16.06
N TYR A 295 13.84 10.15 -15.00
CA TYR A 295 12.51 9.56 -14.94
C TYR A 295 11.74 10.17 -13.77
N PRO A 296 11.04 11.31 -13.95
CA PRO A 296 10.47 12.06 -12.84
C PRO A 296 9.54 11.26 -11.92
N ASP A 297 8.71 10.37 -12.50
CA ASP A 297 7.76 9.57 -11.72
C ASP A 297 8.43 8.43 -10.94
N MET A 298 9.73 8.20 -11.13
CA MET A 298 10.57 7.21 -10.45
C MET A 298 11.87 7.83 -9.94
N ALA A 299 11.85 9.13 -9.67
CA ALA A 299 13.06 9.86 -9.24
C ALA A 299 13.56 9.36 -7.88
N LEU A 300 12.67 9.01 -6.95
CA LEU A 300 13.05 8.42 -5.66
C LEU A 300 13.75 7.07 -5.83
N ASP A 301 13.18 6.17 -6.65
CA ASP A 301 13.80 4.87 -6.92
C ASP A 301 15.17 5.03 -7.58
N ASN A 302 15.31 5.98 -8.49
CA ASN A 302 16.59 6.30 -9.13
C ASN A 302 17.61 6.87 -8.13
N ALA A 303 17.19 7.76 -7.23
CA ALA A 303 18.05 8.29 -6.17
C ALA A 303 18.50 7.19 -5.19
N ILE A 304 17.59 6.27 -4.83
CA ILE A 304 17.91 5.08 -4.03
C ILE A 304 18.90 4.19 -4.79
N ALA A 305 18.68 3.96 -6.10
CA ALA A 305 19.59 3.16 -6.92
C ALA A 305 21.00 3.78 -6.97
N GLN A 306 21.12 5.11 -7.10
CA GLN A 306 22.41 5.80 -7.04
C GLN A 306 23.10 5.64 -5.69
N HIS A 307 22.35 5.78 -4.59
CA HIS A 307 22.90 5.57 -3.25
C HIS A 307 23.44 4.15 -3.07
N LYS A 308 22.67 3.14 -3.46
CA LYS A 308 23.09 1.72 -3.39
C LYS A 308 24.26 1.43 -4.34
N ALA A 309 24.28 2.00 -5.55
CA ALA A 309 25.37 1.83 -6.50
C ALA A 309 26.71 2.37 -5.94
N LYS A 310 26.71 3.54 -5.28
CA LYS A 310 27.90 4.07 -4.60
C LYS A 310 28.40 3.12 -3.51
N ARG A 311 27.50 2.52 -2.71
CA ARG A 311 27.87 1.52 -1.70
C ARG A 311 28.47 0.25 -2.30
N LEU A 312 27.91 -0.24 -3.43
CA LEU A 312 28.44 -1.42 -4.13
C LEU A 312 29.81 -1.16 -4.76
N LEU A 313 30.02 0.00 -5.41
CA LEU A 313 31.31 0.40 -5.97
C LEU A 313 32.38 0.51 -4.88
N ALA A 314 32.07 1.05 -3.73
CA ALA A 314 33.01 1.15 -2.59
C ALA A 314 33.48 -0.23 -2.08
N ARG A 315 32.72 -1.29 -2.37
CA ARG A 315 33.04 -2.67 -1.98
C ARG A 315 33.47 -3.56 -3.13
N GLU A 316 33.64 -3.01 -4.33
CA GLU A 316 34.01 -3.77 -5.54
C GLU A 316 35.22 -4.68 -5.31
N ALA A 317 36.29 -4.17 -4.68
CA ALA A 317 37.51 -4.93 -4.40
C ALA A 317 37.31 -6.12 -3.41
N GLU A 318 36.14 -6.22 -2.73
CA GLU A 318 35.84 -7.39 -1.87
C GLU A 318 35.38 -8.60 -2.70
N TRP A 319 34.97 -8.40 -3.96
CA TRP A 319 34.34 -9.43 -4.80
C TRP A 319 35.12 -9.79 -6.06
N PHE A 320 36.07 -8.94 -6.46
CA PHE A 320 36.88 -9.06 -7.67
C PHE A 320 38.35 -8.80 -7.33
#